data_4563d26491174c858ca9638a90ad534f
#
_entry.id   4563d26491174c858ca9638a90ad534f
#
_cell.length_a   1.000
_cell.length_b   1.000
_cell.length_c   1.000
_cell.angle_alpha   90.00
_cell.angle_beta   90.00
_cell.angle_gamma   90.00
#
_symmetry.space_group_name_H-M   'P 1'
#
loop_
_entity.id
_entity.type
_entity.pdbx_description
1 polymer ?
#
loop_
_entity_poly.entity_id
_entity_poly.type
_entity_poly.pdbx_seq_one_letter_code
_entity_poly.pdbx_strand_id
1 'polypeptide(L)'
;GNRYIYSYIYDMNAASAQAGTRAQSVSGYGVIISMNYWAMNNAGTEFGLAVEHVYPDSPADKAGLKRGDIISRYNGSAITANNINEAWQDLYYSLSNSISIGVWDAATKKTNTLSFSTGAYKENPVAASMVLELEDGPTVGYLSYLGFDSAFDSELIDAMRSLKDNGAEEMVLDLRLNGGG
;
A
#
# COMPACT_ATOMS: atom_id res chain seq x y z
N GLY A 1 -30.78 12.91 14.14
CA GLY A 1 -29.38 12.55 14.12
C GLY A 1 -29.15 11.41 13.13
N ASN A 2 -28.40 11.64 12.05
CA ASN A 2 -28.05 10.63 11.09
C ASN A 2 -27.13 9.61 11.76
N ARG A 3 -27.62 8.41 12.00
CA ARG A 3 -26.77 7.26 12.33
C ARG A 3 -26.22 6.71 11.01
N TYR A 4 -24.95 6.89 10.76
CA TYR A 4 -24.25 6.15 9.71
C TYR A 4 -24.09 4.71 10.17
N ILE A 5 -24.82 3.78 9.52
CA ILE A 5 -24.67 2.35 9.78
C ILE A 5 -23.66 1.84 8.75
N TYR A 6 -22.42 1.60 9.18
CA TYR A 6 -21.32 1.08 8.36
C TYR A 6 -21.17 -0.44 8.40
N SER A 7 -22.15 -1.15 8.99
CA SER A 7 -22.13 -2.62 9.00
C SER A 7 -23.25 -3.16 8.15
N TYR A 8 -22.88 -3.97 7.18
CA TYR A 8 -23.80 -4.76 6.37
C TYR A 8 -23.61 -6.22 6.73
N ILE A 9 -24.74 -6.94 6.95
CA ILE A 9 -24.72 -8.40 7.02
C ILE A 9 -24.99 -8.89 5.60
N TYR A 10 -23.98 -9.50 4.98
CA TYR A 10 -24.15 -10.17 3.70
C TYR A 10 -24.50 -11.64 3.88
N ASP A 11 -25.33 -12.18 3.01
CA ASP A 11 -25.50 -13.61 2.88
C ASP A 11 -24.19 -14.22 2.36
N MET A 12 -23.50 -14.96 3.23
CA MET A 12 -22.21 -15.60 2.94
C MET A 12 -22.30 -16.56 1.74
N ASN A 13 -23.48 -17.10 1.44
CA ASN A 13 -23.69 -17.98 0.29
C ASN A 13 -23.79 -17.21 -1.04
N ALA A 14 -24.25 -15.96 -1.01
CA ALA A 14 -24.25 -15.09 -2.20
C ALA A 14 -22.88 -14.46 -2.45
N ALA A 15 -22.10 -14.16 -1.40
CA ALA A 15 -20.77 -13.58 -1.49
C ALA A 15 -19.74 -14.55 -2.12
N SER A 16 -19.86 -15.86 -1.88
CA SER A 16 -18.96 -16.87 -2.44
C SER A 16 -18.95 -16.92 -3.97
N ALA A 17 -20.05 -16.51 -4.62
CA ALA A 17 -20.15 -16.50 -6.09
C ALA A 17 -19.41 -15.29 -6.72
N GLN A 18 -19.20 -14.19 -5.98
CA GLN A 18 -18.48 -12.99 -6.45
C GLN A 18 -17.02 -12.97 -5.99
N ALA A 19 -16.66 -13.67 -4.92
CA ALA A 19 -15.32 -13.75 -4.40
C ALA A 19 -14.30 -14.34 -5.40
N GLY A 20 -14.75 -15.20 -6.32
CA GLY A 20 -13.88 -15.85 -7.32
C GLY A 20 -13.35 -14.91 -8.43
N THR A 21 -13.83 -13.66 -8.53
CA THR A 21 -13.44 -12.77 -9.64
C THR A 21 -12.43 -11.70 -9.26
N ARG A 22 -12.26 -11.34 -7.98
CA ARG A 22 -11.34 -10.29 -7.52
C ARG A 22 -9.96 -10.79 -7.10
N ALA A 23 -9.78 -12.07 -6.82
CA ALA A 23 -8.45 -12.68 -6.71
C ALA A 23 -7.68 -12.70 -8.05
N GLN A 24 -8.28 -12.18 -9.12
CA GLN A 24 -7.62 -11.96 -10.40
C GLN A 24 -6.68 -10.77 -10.31
N SER A 25 -5.59 -10.84 -11.07
CA SER A 25 -4.64 -9.75 -11.17
C SER A 25 -5.32 -8.48 -11.69
N VAL A 26 -5.05 -7.36 -11.04
CA VAL A 26 -5.35 -6.02 -11.56
C VAL A 26 -4.19 -5.51 -12.41
N SER A 27 -4.41 -4.45 -13.19
CA SER A 27 -3.35 -3.81 -13.97
C SER A 27 -3.10 -2.40 -13.44
N GLY A 28 -1.85 -2.09 -13.16
CA GLY A 28 -1.45 -0.78 -12.64
C GLY A 28 0.03 -0.74 -12.26
N TYR A 29 0.41 0.27 -11.49
CA TYR A 29 1.76 0.39 -10.92
C TYR A 29 1.95 -0.45 -9.66
N GLY A 30 0.88 -0.64 -8.87
CA GLY A 30 0.90 -1.40 -7.63
C GLY A 30 1.53 -0.65 -6.46
N VAL A 31 1.18 0.61 -6.28
CA VAL A 31 1.68 1.46 -5.21
C VAL A 31 0.55 2.24 -4.54
N ILE A 32 0.63 2.38 -3.22
CA ILE A 32 -0.22 3.30 -2.44
C ILE A 32 0.64 4.48 -2.00
N ILE A 33 0.19 5.68 -2.36
CA ILE A 33 0.87 6.94 -2.08
C ILE A 33 0.09 7.71 -1.02
N SER A 34 0.80 8.29 -0.05
CA SER A 34 0.21 9.15 0.97
C SER A 34 -0.56 10.32 0.36
N MET A 35 -1.70 10.64 0.97
CA MET A 35 -2.42 11.88 0.65
C MET A 35 -1.70 13.13 1.20
N ASN A 36 -0.74 12.95 2.11
CA ASN A 36 0.08 14.02 2.64
C ASN A 36 1.37 14.17 1.85
N TYR A 37 1.88 15.39 1.79
CA TYR A 37 3.15 15.72 1.14
C TYR A 37 4.01 16.60 2.07
N TRP A 38 5.31 16.58 1.84
CA TRP A 38 6.28 17.34 2.64
C TRP A 38 7.08 18.29 1.76
N ALA A 39 7.41 19.45 2.31
CA ALA A 39 8.33 20.37 1.64
C ALA A 39 9.73 19.72 1.56
N MET A 40 10.31 19.70 0.36
CA MET A 40 11.63 19.16 0.08
C MET A 40 12.72 20.23 0.05
N ASN A 41 12.33 21.50 0.02
CA ASN A 41 13.24 22.63 0.07
C ASN A 41 12.77 23.70 1.09
N ASN A 42 13.70 24.58 1.50
CA ASN A 42 13.43 25.62 2.49
C ASN A 42 12.43 26.68 2.01
N ALA A 43 12.26 26.82 0.69
CA ALA A 43 11.31 27.76 0.10
C ALA A 43 9.87 27.21 0.12
N GLY A 44 9.66 25.92 0.44
CA GLY A 44 8.34 25.29 0.42
C GLY A 44 7.71 25.22 -0.99
N THR A 45 8.53 25.18 -2.04
CA THR A 45 8.08 25.17 -3.43
C THR A 45 8.18 23.81 -4.11
N GLU A 46 8.99 22.91 -3.55
CA GLU A 46 9.13 21.52 -4.00
C GLU A 46 8.63 20.55 -2.93
N PHE A 47 7.97 19.49 -3.34
CA PHE A 47 7.30 18.55 -2.46
C PHE A 47 7.74 17.12 -2.70
N GLY A 48 7.58 16.30 -1.67
CA GLY A 48 7.76 14.87 -1.71
C GLY A 48 6.46 14.14 -1.37
N LEU A 49 6.16 13.08 -2.11
CA LEU A 49 5.08 12.14 -1.85
C LEU A 49 5.65 10.88 -1.23
N ALA A 50 5.14 10.45 -0.08
CA ALA A 50 5.62 9.21 0.55
C ALA A 50 4.90 7.99 -0.01
N VAL A 51 5.67 6.93 -0.20
CA VAL A 51 5.17 5.60 -0.53
C VAL A 51 4.70 4.92 0.75
N GLU A 52 3.41 4.63 0.86
CA GLU A 52 2.80 3.97 2.02
C GLU A 52 2.81 2.45 1.90
N HIS A 53 2.63 1.94 0.67
CA HIS A 53 2.70 0.51 0.38
C HIS A 53 3.10 0.28 -1.08
N VAL A 54 3.78 -0.84 -1.31
CA VAL A 54 4.06 -1.36 -2.66
C VAL A 54 3.62 -2.82 -2.67
N TYR A 55 2.72 -3.17 -3.58
CA TYR A 55 2.22 -4.53 -3.70
C TYR A 55 3.32 -5.46 -4.24
N PRO A 56 3.53 -6.63 -3.63
CA PRO A 56 4.51 -7.60 -4.10
C PRO A 56 4.30 -7.98 -5.58
N ASP A 57 5.39 -8.20 -6.29
CA ASP A 57 5.42 -8.55 -7.73
C ASP A 57 4.79 -7.50 -8.66
N SER A 58 4.41 -6.34 -8.17
CA SER A 58 3.92 -5.22 -8.98
C SER A 58 5.04 -4.60 -9.84
N PRO A 59 4.70 -3.79 -10.86
CA PRO A 59 5.70 -3.02 -11.61
C PRO A 59 6.55 -2.11 -10.73
N ALA A 60 5.97 -1.45 -9.74
CA ALA A 60 6.70 -0.60 -8.80
C ALA A 60 7.69 -1.40 -7.93
N ASP A 61 7.28 -2.58 -7.44
CA ASP A 61 8.14 -3.49 -6.68
C ASP A 61 9.33 -3.97 -7.52
N LYS A 62 9.06 -4.43 -8.74
CA LYS A 62 10.10 -4.87 -9.70
C LYS A 62 11.06 -3.76 -10.09
N ALA A 63 10.62 -2.50 -10.08
CA ALA A 63 11.48 -1.34 -10.28
C ALA A 63 12.31 -0.98 -9.04
N GLY A 64 12.05 -1.60 -7.89
CA GLY A 64 12.77 -1.41 -6.64
C GLY A 64 12.21 -0.31 -5.73
N LEU A 65 11.00 0.20 -6.01
CA LEU A 65 10.30 1.13 -5.13
C LEU A 65 9.89 0.42 -3.84
N LYS A 66 10.00 1.10 -2.70
CA LYS A 66 9.73 0.53 -1.38
C LYS A 66 8.86 1.43 -0.53
N ARG A 67 8.16 0.84 0.43
CA ARG A 67 7.49 1.59 1.50
C ARG A 67 8.49 2.49 2.23
N GLY A 68 8.10 3.74 2.43
CA GLY A 68 8.92 4.77 3.08
C GLY A 68 9.77 5.59 2.11
N ASP A 69 9.85 5.21 0.84
CA ASP A 69 10.48 6.03 -0.18
C ASP A 69 9.74 7.36 -0.35
N ILE A 70 10.50 8.41 -0.67
CA ILE A 70 9.96 9.75 -0.95
C ILE A 70 10.14 10.06 -2.43
N ILE A 71 9.04 10.20 -3.14
CA ILE A 71 9.03 10.56 -4.54
C ILE A 71 9.07 12.09 -4.64
N SER A 72 10.17 12.64 -5.17
CA SER A 72 10.42 14.09 -5.30
C SER A 72 10.35 14.59 -6.74
N ARG A 73 10.33 13.67 -7.72
CA ARG A 73 10.21 14.01 -9.16
C ARG A 73 9.16 13.14 -9.82
N TYR A 74 8.46 13.75 -10.77
CA TYR A 74 7.46 13.12 -11.61
C TYR A 74 7.76 13.46 -13.08
N ASN A 75 7.95 12.46 -13.91
CA ASN A 75 8.27 12.58 -15.33
C ASN A 75 9.41 13.58 -15.61
N GLY A 76 10.49 13.46 -14.82
CA GLY A 76 11.70 14.28 -14.94
C GLY A 76 11.64 15.65 -14.25
N SER A 77 10.46 16.13 -13.87
CA SER A 77 10.27 17.44 -13.22
C SER A 77 10.17 17.31 -11.70
N ALA A 78 10.60 18.33 -10.96
CA ALA A 78 10.33 18.41 -9.52
C ALA A 78 8.81 18.44 -9.26
N ILE A 79 8.38 17.81 -8.18
CA ILE A 79 6.99 17.90 -7.74
C ILE A 79 6.80 19.26 -7.07
N THR A 80 5.85 20.04 -7.57
CA THR A 80 5.52 21.39 -7.12
C THR A 80 4.01 21.52 -6.97
N ALA A 81 3.52 22.66 -6.47
CA ALA A 81 2.08 22.92 -6.38
C ALA A 81 1.35 22.82 -7.73
N ASN A 82 2.07 22.96 -8.86
CA ASN A 82 1.48 22.94 -10.19
C ASN A 82 1.20 21.51 -10.71
N ASN A 83 1.97 20.51 -10.26
CA ASN A 83 1.88 19.14 -10.79
C ASN A 83 1.66 18.06 -9.72
N ILE A 84 1.59 18.41 -8.44
CA ILE A 84 1.46 17.44 -7.35
C ILE A 84 0.18 16.60 -7.44
N ASN A 85 -0.93 17.21 -7.82
CA ASN A 85 -2.20 16.50 -7.97
C ASN A 85 -2.16 15.52 -9.14
N GLU A 86 -1.55 15.90 -10.25
CA GLU A 86 -1.35 15.04 -11.41
C GLU A 86 -0.44 13.86 -11.05
N ALA A 87 0.69 14.13 -10.42
CA ALA A 87 1.64 13.10 -9.97
C ALA A 87 0.99 12.12 -9.00
N TRP A 88 0.22 12.63 -8.01
CA TRP A 88 -0.49 11.80 -7.04
C TRP A 88 -1.55 10.92 -7.73
N GLN A 89 -2.38 11.51 -8.59
CA GLN A 89 -3.45 10.78 -9.29
C GLN A 89 -2.88 9.72 -10.23
N ASP A 90 -1.82 10.03 -10.98
CA ASP A 90 -1.21 9.06 -11.89
C ASP A 90 -0.59 7.90 -11.10
N LEU A 91 0.15 8.19 -10.03
CA LEU A 91 0.73 7.16 -9.17
C LEU A 91 -0.34 6.27 -8.51
N TYR A 92 -1.42 6.86 -8.00
CA TYR A 92 -2.46 6.14 -7.28
C TYR A 92 -3.38 5.34 -8.20
N TYR A 93 -3.82 5.95 -9.32
CA TYR A 93 -4.78 5.33 -10.23
C TYR A 93 -4.14 4.71 -11.48
N SER A 94 -2.81 4.84 -11.64
CA SER A 94 -2.08 4.34 -12.82
C SER A 94 -2.68 4.85 -14.14
N LEU A 95 -2.90 6.16 -14.21
CA LEU A 95 -3.58 6.81 -15.36
C LEU A 95 -2.76 6.77 -16.64
N SER A 96 -1.42 6.77 -16.51
CA SER A 96 -0.48 6.67 -17.64
C SER A 96 -0.02 5.21 -17.82
N ASN A 97 0.31 4.83 -19.05
CA ASN A 97 0.85 3.50 -19.33
C ASN A 97 2.26 3.30 -18.77
N SER A 98 3.00 4.37 -18.56
CA SER A 98 4.36 4.35 -18.01
C SER A 98 4.65 5.64 -17.25
N ILE A 99 5.53 5.54 -16.26
CA ILE A 99 5.91 6.65 -15.40
C ILE A 99 7.43 6.66 -15.18
N SER A 100 8.00 7.84 -14.99
CA SER A 100 9.35 8.04 -14.50
C SER A 100 9.30 8.86 -13.23
N ILE A 101 9.80 8.31 -12.13
CA ILE A 101 9.81 8.95 -10.82
C ILE A 101 11.23 9.14 -10.29
N GLY A 102 11.45 10.21 -9.54
CA GLY A 102 12.68 10.42 -8.81
C GLY A 102 12.49 10.14 -7.33
N VAL A 103 13.18 9.13 -6.81
CA VAL A 103 13.17 8.73 -5.41
C VAL A 103 14.30 9.43 -4.68
N TRP A 104 13.95 10.18 -3.63
CA TRP A 104 14.93 10.92 -2.82
C TRP A 104 15.64 10.01 -1.82
N ASP A 105 16.94 10.01 -1.86
CA ASP A 105 17.81 9.36 -0.87
C ASP A 105 18.33 10.40 0.12
N ALA A 106 17.84 10.33 1.36
CA ALA A 106 18.20 11.26 2.42
C ALA A 106 19.66 11.13 2.88
N ALA A 107 20.28 9.94 2.73
CA ALA A 107 21.67 9.70 3.14
C ALA A 107 22.66 10.33 2.15
N THR A 108 22.42 10.16 0.87
CA THR A 108 23.29 10.68 -0.20
C THR A 108 22.89 12.07 -0.68
N LYS A 109 21.68 12.55 -0.32
CA LYS A 109 21.05 13.78 -0.81
C LYS A 109 20.93 13.81 -2.34
N LYS A 110 20.70 12.65 -2.94
CA LYS A 110 20.52 12.49 -4.39
C LYS A 110 19.12 11.93 -4.70
N THR A 111 18.71 12.14 -5.92
CA THR A 111 17.48 11.56 -6.46
C THR A 111 17.85 10.46 -7.44
N ASN A 112 17.37 9.25 -7.17
CA ASN A 112 17.50 8.09 -8.06
C ASN A 112 16.26 7.98 -8.94
N THR A 113 16.45 7.80 -10.23
CA THR A 113 15.31 7.67 -11.17
C THR A 113 14.91 6.21 -11.31
N LEU A 114 13.62 5.94 -11.11
CA LEU A 114 12.97 4.67 -11.44
C LEU A 114 11.98 4.91 -12.57
N SER A 115 11.90 3.98 -13.51
CA SER A 115 10.94 4.03 -14.62
C SER A 115 10.30 2.67 -14.80
N PHE A 116 8.98 2.64 -14.90
CA PHE A 116 8.22 1.40 -15.07
C PHE A 116 6.90 1.67 -15.79
N SER A 117 6.32 0.61 -16.33
CA SER A 117 5.01 0.65 -17.00
C SER A 117 3.97 -0.08 -16.18
N THR A 118 2.70 0.16 -16.45
CA THR A 118 1.61 -0.62 -15.87
C THR A 118 1.75 -2.11 -16.20
N GLY A 119 1.34 -2.97 -15.30
CA GLY A 119 1.39 -4.41 -15.46
C GLY A 119 0.49 -5.12 -14.48
N ALA A 120 0.35 -6.43 -14.65
CA ALA A 120 -0.50 -7.26 -13.81
C ALA A 120 0.15 -7.51 -12.44
N TYR A 121 -0.63 -7.39 -11.37
CA TYR A 121 -0.26 -7.74 -9.99
C TYR A 121 -1.50 -8.10 -9.17
N LYS A 122 -1.33 -8.59 -7.93
CA LYS A 122 -2.44 -8.87 -7.00
C LYS A 122 -2.48 -7.82 -5.91
N GLU A 123 -3.66 -7.26 -5.66
CA GLU A 123 -3.92 -6.34 -4.55
C GLU A 123 -4.25 -7.09 -3.26
N ASN A 124 -3.37 -8.02 -2.85
CA ASN A 124 -3.54 -8.74 -1.60
C ASN A 124 -3.51 -7.75 -0.42
N PRO A 125 -4.62 -7.62 0.35
CA PRO A 125 -4.68 -6.68 1.46
C PRO A 125 -3.86 -7.10 2.69
N VAL A 126 -3.37 -8.33 2.77
CA VAL A 126 -2.42 -8.77 3.80
C VAL A 126 -1.04 -8.21 3.47
N ALA A 127 -0.78 -7.00 3.94
CA ALA A 127 0.46 -6.27 3.61
C ALA A 127 1.68 -6.77 4.39
N ALA A 128 1.47 -7.24 5.60
CA ALA A 128 2.51 -7.84 6.44
C ALA A 128 1.89 -8.78 7.47
N SER A 129 2.57 -9.87 7.75
CA SER A 129 2.25 -10.80 8.82
C SER A 129 3.56 -11.33 9.41
N MET A 130 3.79 -11.11 10.70
CA MET A 130 5.01 -11.53 11.38
C MET A 130 4.80 -11.74 12.87
N VAL A 131 5.63 -12.58 13.47
CA VAL A 131 5.69 -12.78 14.92
C VAL A 131 6.84 -11.95 15.48
N LEU A 132 6.57 -11.24 16.58
CA LEU A 132 7.53 -10.42 17.31
C LEU A 132 7.71 -11.02 18.70
N GLU A 133 8.94 -11.39 19.03
CA GLU A 133 9.32 -11.84 20.36
C GLU A 133 9.78 -10.61 21.18
N LEU A 134 9.15 -10.38 22.32
CA LEU A 134 9.53 -9.33 23.23
C LEU A 134 10.41 -9.91 24.33
N GLU A 135 11.50 -9.23 24.69
CA GLU A 135 12.53 -9.71 25.63
C GLU A 135 11.96 -10.13 27.01
N ASP A 136 10.95 -9.40 27.50
CA ASP A 136 10.27 -9.67 28.78
C ASP A 136 8.74 -9.65 28.63
N GLY A 137 8.21 -10.07 27.49
CA GLY A 137 6.79 -9.98 27.19
C GLY A 137 6.23 -11.17 26.41
N PRO A 138 4.95 -11.12 26.07
CA PRO A 138 4.32 -12.15 25.25
C PRO A 138 4.86 -12.14 23.83
N THR A 139 4.72 -13.26 23.16
CA THR A 139 4.93 -13.35 21.72
C THR A 139 3.76 -12.67 21.00
N VAL A 140 4.03 -11.63 20.22
CA VAL A 140 3.02 -10.79 19.57
C VAL A 140 2.95 -11.10 18.07
N GLY A 141 1.78 -11.47 17.58
CA GLY A 141 1.47 -11.51 16.15
C GLY A 141 1.18 -10.09 15.64
N TYR A 142 1.88 -9.65 14.62
CA TYR A 142 1.59 -8.40 13.92
C TYR A 142 0.98 -8.70 12.55
N LEU A 143 -0.16 -8.08 12.26
CA LEU A 143 -0.85 -8.19 10.98
C LEU A 143 -1.22 -6.79 10.48
N SER A 144 -0.71 -6.39 9.31
CA SER A 144 -1.15 -5.19 8.59
C SER A 144 -2.14 -5.57 7.49
N TYR A 145 -3.35 -5.00 7.56
CA TYR A 145 -4.45 -5.34 6.67
C TYR A 145 -5.04 -4.09 6.01
N LEU A 146 -4.90 -3.98 4.68
CA LEU A 146 -5.15 -2.76 3.92
C LEU A 146 -6.61 -2.53 3.51
N GLY A 147 -7.45 -3.57 3.52
CA GLY A 147 -8.84 -3.49 3.12
C GLY A 147 -9.59 -4.79 3.39
N PHE A 148 -10.91 -4.69 3.56
CA PHE A 148 -11.77 -5.86 3.76
C PHE A 148 -12.28 -6.34 2.40
N ASP A 149 -11.50 -7.21 1.72
CA ASP A 149 -11.87 -7.81 0.45
C ASP A 149 -12.04 -9.32 0.61
N SER A 150 -13.28 -9.79 0.48
CA SER A 150 -13.64 -11.22 0.63
C SER A 150 -12.94 -12.13 -0.38
N ALA A 151 -12.43 -11.59 -1.48
CA ALA A 151 -11.63 -12.36 -2.43
C ALA A 151 -10.30 -12.87 -1.83
N PHE A 152 -9.87 -12.28 -0.71
CA PHE A 152 -8.62 -12.60 -0.01
C PHE A 152 -8.87 -13.13 1.41
N ASP A 153 -10.08 -13.61 1.72
CA ASP A 153 -10.38 -14.19 3.03
C ASP A 153 -9.47 -15.39 3.36
N SER A 154 -9.12 -16.19 2.34
CA SER A 154 -8.19 -17.32 2.52
C SER A 154 -6.80 -16.86 2.94
N GLU A 155 -6.27 -15.83 2.32
CA GLU A 155 -4.97 -15.24 2.65
C GLU A 155 -4.95 -14.64 4.06
N LEU A 156 -6.05 -13.98 4.47
CA LEU A 156 -6.21 -13.48 5.82
C LEU A 156 -6.24 -14.62 6.85
N ILE A 157 -7.05 -15.66 6.60
CA ILE A 157 -7.16 -16.84 7.47
C ILE A 157 -5.80 -17.54 7.59
N ASP A 158 -5.08 -17.72 6.49
CA ASP A 158 -3.78 -18.37 6.47
C ASP A 158 -2.73 -17.54 7.21
N ALA A 159 -2.75 -16.20 7.07
CA ALA A 159 -1.88 -15.30 7.83
C ALA A 159 -2.16 -15.42 9.34
N MET A 160 -3.43 -15.37 9.75
CA MET A 160 -3.80 -15.49 11.16
C MET A 160 -3.45 -16.88 11.74
N ARG A 161 -3.66 -17.95 10.95
CA ARG A 161 -3.26 -19.31 11.34
C ARG A 161 -1.75 -19.40 11.52
N SER A 162 -0.98 -18.86 10.56
CA SER A 162 0.48 -18.80 10.66
C SER A 162 0.97 -18.08 11.90
N LEU A 163 0.38 -16.93 12.26
CA LEU A 163 0.74 -16.22 13.50
C LEU A 163 0.50 -17.11 14.73
N LYS A 164 -0.67 -17.75 14.81
CA LYS A 164 -1.01 -18.66 15.91
C LYS A 164 -0.05 -19.86 15.98
N ASP A 165 0.23 -20.51 14.85
CA ASP A 165 1.07 -21.69 14.78
C ASP A 165 2.54 -21.39 15.10
N ASN A 166 2.97 -20.13 14.91
CA ASN A 166 4.28 -19.62 15.32
C ASN A 166 4.28 -19.01 16.73
N GLY A 167 3.28 -19.31 17.55
CA GLY A 167 3.27 -19.03 18.99
C GLY A 167 2.82 -17.63 19.37
N ALA A 168 2.14 -16.89 18.52
CA ALA A 168 1.56 -15.61 18.92
C ALA A 168 0.50 -15.80 20.00
N GLU A 169 0.72 -15.15 21.17
CA GLU A 169 -0.16 -15.13 22.33
C GLU A 169 -1.10 -13.91 22.31
N GLU A 170 -0.59 -12.80 21.76
CA GLU A 170 -1.32 -11.55 21.57
C GLU A 170 -1.24 -11.12 20.11
N MET A 171 -2.11 -10.18 19.70
CA MET A 171 -2.12 -9.69 18.32
C MET A 171 -2.23 -8.17 18.23
N VAL A 172 -1.44 -7.58 17.37
CA VAL A 172 -1.58 -6.22 16.86
C VAL A 172 -2.14 -6.27 15.45
N LEU A 173 -3.36 -5.76 15.28
CA LEU A 173 -3.97 -5.58 13.97
C LEU A 173 -3.77 -4.11 13.53
N ASP A 174 -2.96 -3.90 12.50
CA ASP A 174 -2.67 -2.58 11.94
C ASP A 174 -3.63 -2.28 10.78
N LEU A 175 -4.55 -1.36 11.02
CA LEU A 175 -5.55 -0.90 10.05
C LEU A 175 -5.31 0.56 9.60
N ARG A 176 -4.12 1.13 9.84
CA ARG A 176 -3.85 2.56 9.53
C ARG A 176 -4.02 2.92 8.06
N LEU A 177 -3.79 1.97 7.16
CA LEU A 177 -3.99 2.16 5.71
C LEU A 177 -5.27 1.47 5.20
N ASN A 178 -6.12 0.95 6.09
CA ASN A 178 -7.36 0.27 5.72
C ASN A 178 -8.44 1.31 5.39
N GLY A 179 -8.83 1.35 4.13
CA GLY A 179 -9.89 2.23 3.63
C GLY A 179 -11.31 1.71 3.83
N GLY A 180 -11.45 0.52 4.42
CA GLY A 180 -12.73 -0.18 4.53
C GLY A 180 -12.86 -1.32 3.53
N GLY A 181 -14.11 -1.67 3.16
CA GLY A 181 -14.46 -2.71 2.19
C GLY A 181 -15.96 -2.89 2.06
#